data_8000f0e5095d54242ceccc94310f0298
#
_entry.id   8000f0e5095d54242ceccc94310f0298
#
_cell.length_a   1.000
_cell.length_b   1.000
_cell.length_c   1.000
_cell.angle_alpha   90.00
_cell.angle_beta   90.00
_cell.angle_gamma   90.00
#
_symmetry.space_group_name_H-M   'P 1'
#
loop_
_entity.id
_entity.type
_entity.pdbx_description
1 polymer ?
#
loop_
_entity_poly.entity_id
_entity_poly.type
_entity_poly.pdbx_seq_one_letter_code
_entity_poly.pdbx_strand_id
1 'polypeptide(L)'
;KKGMKKEFIFSMLLAASLPAAAAHHGRVFVDKNHNGSFDKGEKVLKDVKVSDGLNVVKTDANGMYTLPGHERERFVFITLPSGYKAGDKHYHPITAAAGNYDFGLIPYQAGIDKKGAHRFIQVSDTEIFNTTGNEAWAENIRQYAANEKPAFIIHTGDICYEKGLKEHIELMNTQNMNIPMFYCIGNHDLVKGKYGEELSLIHISEPTRPIS
;
A
#
# COMPACT_ATOMS: atom_id res chain seq x y z
N LYS A 1 -53.46 -1.57 -59.39
CA LYS A 1 -52.36 -2.21 -58.63
C LYS A 1 -51.47 -1.11 -58.09
N LYS A 2 -51.66 -0.84 -56.77
CA LYS A 2 -50.86 0.14 -56.01
C LYS A 2 -49.65 -0.59 -55.37
N GLY A 3 -48.43 -0.25 -55.82
CA GLY A 3 -47.24 -0.79 -55.20
C GLY A 3 -46.91 -0.06 -53.89
N MET A 4 -46.84 -0.84 -52.80
CA MET A 4 -46.38 -0.35 -51.52
C MET A 4 -44.81 -0.24 -51.53
N LYS A 5 -44.33 0.97 -51.39
CA LYS A 5 -42.88 1.20 -51.10
C LYS A 5 -42.63 0.84 -49.66
N LYS A 6 -41.76 -0.15 -49.44
CA LYS A 6 -41.23 -0.47 -48.13
C LYS A 6 -40.11 0.57 -47.82
N GLU A 7 -40.34 1.43 -46.87
CA GLU A 7 -39.32 2.28 -46.32
C GLU A 7 -38.49 1.46 -45.31
N PHE A 8 -37.22 1.26 -45.59
CA PHE A 8 -36.24 0.72 -44.70
C PHE A 8 -35.78 1.82 -43.74
N ILE A 9 -36.26 1.82 -42.51
CA ILE A 9 -35.72 2.68 -41.46
C ILE A 9 -34.41 2.02 -40.99
N PHE A 10 -33.27 2.60 -41.38
CA PHE A 10 -31.95 2.21 -40.89
C PHE A 10 -31.79 2.87 -39.51
N SER A 11 -32.09 2.13 -38.47
CA SER A 11 -31.85 2.57 -37.09
C SER A 11 -30.32 2.51 -36.84
N MET A 12 -29.67 3.67 -36.94
CA MET A 12 -28.24 3.82 -36.63
C MET A 12 -28.11 3.77 -35.08
N LEU A 13 -27.76 2.61 -34.56
CA LEU A 13 -27.37 2.46 -33.16
C LEU A 13 -26.06 3.23 -32.95
N LEU A 14 -26.16 4.43 -32.41
CA LEU A 14 -25.01 5.20 -31.96
C LEU A 14 -24.50 4.52 -30.69
N ALA A 15 -23.55 3.60 -30.81
CA ALA A 15 -22.83 3.06 -29.68
C ALA A 15 -22.00 4.19 -29.10
N ALA A 16 -22.50 4.83 -28.04
CA ALA A 16 -21.69 5.72 -27.23
C ALA A 16 -20.56 4.88 -26.64
N SER A 17 -19.38 5.00 -27.19
CA SER A 17 -18.17 4.48 -26.58
C SER A 17 -17.96 5.28 -25.29
N LEU A 18 -18.36 4.71 -24.16
CA LEU A 18 -17.90 5.18 -22.86
C LEU A 18 -16.36 5.14 -22.94
N PRO A 19 -15.67 6.20 -22.52
CA PRO A 19 -14.21 6.13 -22.43
C PRO A 19 -13.91 4.94 -21.53
N ALA A 20 -13.12 4.00 -22.05
CA ALA A 20 -12.61 2.91 -21.23
C ALA A 20 -11.88 3.57 -20.07
N ALA A 21 -12.37 3.37 -18.85
CA ALA A 21 -11.65 3.82 -17.68
C ALA A 21 -10.22 3.26 -17.77
N ALA A 22 -9.24 4.12 -17.54
CA ALA A 22 -7.86 3.70 -17.60
C ALA A 22 -7.65 2.55 -16.63
N ALA A 23 -7.05 1.46 -17.10
CA ALA A 23 -6.82 0.27 -16.29
C ALA A 23 -5.39 0.26 -15.75
N HIS A 24 -5.23 -0.08 -14.47
CA HIS A 24 -3.94 -0.32 -13.86
C HIS A 24 -3.66 -1.81 -13.83
N HIS A 25 -2.44 -2.19 -14.14
CA HIS A 25 -2.00 -3.59 -14.13
C HIS A 25 -0.64 -3.70 -13.46
N GLY A 26 -0.25 -4.92 -13.22
CA GLY A 26 1.03 -5.24 -12.64
C GLY A 26 1.12 -6.69 -12.21
N ARG A 27 2.21 -6.99 -11.56
CA ARG A 27 2.53 -8.33 -11.09
C ARG A 27 2.91 -8.30 -9.62
N VAL A 28 2.57 -9.38 -8.91
CA VAL A 28 3.05 -9.63 -7.56
C VAL A 28 3.95 -10.86 -7.58
N PHE A 29 5.16 -10.74 -7.05
CA PHE A 29 6.20 -11.75 -7.14
C PHE A 29 7.08 -11.76 -5.88
N VAL A 30 7.90 -12.81 -5.74
CA VAL A 30 8.93 -12.89 -4.69
C VAL A 30 10.21 -12.30 -5.24
N ASP A 31 10.54 -11.11 -4.77
CA ASP A 31 11.76 -10.39 -5.14
C ASP A 31 12.97 -10.99 -4.37
N LYS A 32 13.72 -11.86 -5.04
CA LYS A 32 14.83 -12.59 -4.42
C LYS A 32 16.10 -11.77 -4.29
N ASN A 33 16.32 -10.88 -5.23
CA ASN A 33 17.54 -10.07 -5.30
C ASN A 33 17.34 -8.65 -4.76
N HIS A 34 16.12 -8.32 -4.31
CA HIS A 34 15.74 -7.05 -3.70
C HIS A 34 15.95 -5.84 -4.63
N ASN A 35 15.73 -6.04 -5.93
CA ASN A 35 15.87 -4.97 -6.92
C ASN A 35 14.54 -4.27 -7.27
N GLY A 36 13.41 -4.75 -6.73
CA GLY A 36 12.08 -4.19 -6.95
C GLY A 36 11.49 -4.49 -8.34
N SER A 37 12.16 -5.27 -9.17
CA SER A 37 11.77 -5.60 -10.54
C SER A 37 11.62 -7.10 -10.71
N PHE A 38 10.63 -7.52 -11.51
CA PHE A 38 10.42 -8.94 -11.76
C PHE A 38 11.50 -9.50 -12.70
N ASP A 39 12.26 -10.48 -12.21
CA ASP A 39 13.27 -11.19 -12.97
C ASP A 39 12.82 -12.59 -13.38
N LYS A 40 13.37 -13.06 -14.50
CA LYS A 40 13.08 -14.40 -15.00
C LYS A 40 13.50 -15.47 -13.98
N GLY A 41 12.54 -16.28 -13.55
CA GLY A 41 12.75 -17.37 -12.58
C GLY A 41 12.36 -16.97 -11.14
N GLU A 42 11.90 -15.77 -10.91
CA GLU A 42 11.27 -15.40 -9.67
C GLU A 42 9.87 -15.99 -9.55
N LYS A 43 9.49 -16.33 -8.33
CA LYS A 43 8.20 -16.92 -8.04
C LYS A 43 7.11 -15.87 -8.07
N VAL A 44 6.14 -16.03 -8.94
CA VAL A 44 4.92 -15.20 -8.94
C VAL A 44 3.97 -15.61 -7.83
N LEU A 45 3.18 -14.68 -7.33
CA LEU A 45 2.24 -14.90 -6.24
C LEU A 45 0.80 -14.74 -6.73
N LYS A 46 0.08 -15.85 -6.70
CA LYS A 46 -1.34 -15.94 -7.02
C LYS A 46 -2.22 -15.58 -5.82
N ASP A 47 -3.46 -15.14 -6.08
CA ASP A 47 -4.50 -14.83 -5.09
C ASP A 47 -4.16 -13.68 -4.14
N VAL A 48 -3.13 -12.88 -4.43
CA VAL A 48 -2.83 -11.65 -3.70
C VAL A 48 -3.89 -10.59 -4.03
N LYS A 49 -4.46 -9.98 -3.02
CA LYS A 49 -5.46 -8.92 -3.19
C LYS A 49 -4.77 -7.61 -3.51
N VAL A 50 -5.24 -6.97 -4.57
CA VAL A 50 -4.77 -5.65 -5.04
C VAL A 50 -5.97 -4.72 -5.11
N SER A 51 -5.82 -3.48 -4.67
CA SER A 51 -6.91 -2.50 -4.59
C SER A 51 -6.45 -1.11 -5.02
N ASP A 52 -7.39 -0.33 -5.53
CA ASP A 52 -7.27 1.11 -5.80
C ASP A 52 -8.05 1.97 -4.78
N GLY A 53 -8.56 1.33 -3.72
CA GLY A 53 -9.39 1.97 -2.70
C GLY A 53 -10.90 1.77 -2.92
N LEU A 54 -11.33 1.46 -4.13
CA LEU A 54 -12.72 1.17 -4.48
C LEU A 54 -12.88 -0.27 -4.97
N ASN A 55 -12.03 -0.66 -5.90
CA ASN A 55 -12.04 -2.00 -6.48
C ASN A 55 -11.02 -2.89 -5.77
N VAL A 56 -11.34 -4.18 -5.66
CA VAL A 56 -10.43 -5.20 -5.14
C VAL A 56 -10.41 -6.37 -6.11
N VAL A 57 -9.22 -6.68 -6.62
CA VAL A 57 -8.99 -7.83 -7.50
C VAL A 57 -7.99 -8.79 -6.87
N LYS A 58 -7.80 -9.94 -7.49
CA LYS A 58 -6.78 -10.93 -7.10
C LYS A 58 -5.84 -11.16 -8.26
N THR A 59 -4.58 -11.42 -7.93
CA THR A 59 -3.62 -11.87 -8.92
C THR A 59 -3.97 -13.27 -9.45
N ASP A 60 -3.74 -13.47 -10.72
CA ASP A 60 -3.95 -14.73 -11.42
C ASP A 60 -2.81 -15.76 -11.18
N ALA A 61 -2.81 -16.88 -11.92
CA ALA A 61 -1.78 -17.90 -11.84
C ALA A 61 -0.37 -17.42 -12.25
N ASN A 62 -0.30 -16.33 -13.00
CA ASN A 62 0.95 -15.69 -13.44
C ASN A 62 1.34 -14.51 -12.53
N GLY A 63 0.64 -14.34 -11.42
CA GLY A 63 0.83 -13.21 -10.50
C GLY A 63 0.34 -11.87 -11.06
N MET A 64 -0.38 -11.87 -12.19
CA MET A 64 -0.84 -10.65 -12.85
C MET A 64 -2.20 -10.20 -12.30
N TYR A 65 -2.42 -8.89 -12.31
CA TYR A 65 -3.71 -8.30 -11.99
C TYR A 65 -4.05 -7.16 -12.95
N THR A 66 -5.33 -6.83 -13.01
CA THR A 66 -5.86 -5.64 -13.70
C THR A 66 -6.95 -5.01 -12.84
N LEU A 67 -6.80 -3.73 -12.52
CA LEU A 67 -7.77 -2.90 -11.83
C LEU A 67 -8.45 -1.97 -12.84
N PRO A 68 -9.78 -1.87 -12.85
CA PRO A 68 -10.46 -0.81 -13.58
C PRO A 68 -10.18 0.51 -12.87
N GLY A 69 -9.69 1.52 -13.60
CA GLY A 69 -9.45 2.84 -13.03
C GLY A 69 -10.76 3.55 -12.63
N HIS A 70 -10.66 4.54 -11.75
CA HIS A 70 -11.76 5.42 -11.38
C HIS A 70 -11.26 6.83 -11.00
N GLU A 71 -12.12 7.84 -11.12
CA GLU A 71 -11.75 9.26 -10.97
C GLU A 71 -11.20 9.66 -9.59
N ARG A 72 -11.47 8.87 -8.56
CA ARG A 72 -11.05 9.15 -7.17
C ARG A 72 -9.86 8.32 -6.73
N GLU A 73 -9.25 7.56 -7.62
CA GLU A 73 -8.09 6.75 -7.32
C GLU A 73 -6.87 7.61 -6.98
N ARG A 74 -6.10 7.17 -6.01
CA ARG A 74 -4.87 7.84 -5.58
C ARG A 74 -3.68 6.89 -5.55
N PHE A 75 -3.94 5.64 -5.21
CA PHE A 75 -2.93 4.61 -5.00
C PHE A 75 -3.41 3.26 -5.51
N VAL A 76 -2.49 2.46 -5.98
CA VAL A 76 -2.64 1.01 -6.09
C VAL A 76 -1.88 0.38 -4.94
N PHE A 77 -2.50 -0.50 -4.19
CA PHE A 77 -1.89 -1.15 -3.03
C PHE A 77 -2.29 -2.62 -2.91
N ILE A 78 -1.49 -3.39 -2.21
CA ILE A 78 -1.74 -4.81 -1.95
C ILE A 78 -2.03 -5.08 -0.49
N THR A 79 -2.86 -6.09 -0.22
CA THR A 79 -2.91 -6.71 1.10
C THR A 79 -1.77 -7.71 1.16
N LEU A 80 -0.81 -7.48 2.04
CA LEU A 80 0.35 -8.36 2.22
C LEU A 80 -0.12 -9.77 2.58
N PRO A 81 0.22 -10.80 1.78
CA PRO A 81 -0.14 -12.17 2.11
C PRO A 81 0.69 -12.67 3.29
N SER A 82 0.10 -13.62 4.06
CA SER A 82 0.80 -14.24 5.19
C SER A 82 2.14 -14.85 4.76
N GLY A 83 3.17 -14.63 5.56
CA GLY A 83 4.52 -15.11 5.29
C GLY A 83 5.38 -14.20 4.41
N TYR A 84 4.90 -13.01 4.10
CA TYR A 84 5.62 -12.03 3.29
C TYR A 84 5.58 -10.64 3.89
N LYS A 85 6.59 -9.83 3.58
CA LYS A 85 6.62 -8.38 3.74
C LYS A 85 6.89 -7.72 2.39
N ALA A 86 6.57 -6.45 2.26
CA ALA A 86 6.95 -5.68 1.08
C ALA A 86 8.49 -5.61 0.98
N GLY A 87 9.02 -5.74 -0.22
CA GLY A 87 10.44 -5.51 -0.50
C GLY A 87 10.78 -4.03 -0.42
N ASP A 88 10.00 -3.22 -1.10
CA ASP A 88 10.08 -1.74 -1.06
C ASP A 88 8.78 -1.19 -0.46
N LYS A 89 7.67 -1.26 -1.20
CA LYS A 89 6.37 -0.69 -0.81
C LYS A 89 5.24 -1.68 -1.04
N HIS A 90 4.21 -1.59 -0.23
CA HIS A 90 2.96 -2.32 -0.46
C HIS A 90 1.93 -1.48 -1.25
N TYR A 91 2.32 -0.29 -1.73
CA TYR A 91 1.49 0.63 -2.50
C TYR A 91 2.34 1.42 -3.50
N HIS A 92 1.68 1.92 -4.54
CA HIS A 92 2.23 2.87 -5.50
C HIS A 92 1.27 4.05 -5.68
N PRO A 93 1.76 5.30 -5.65
CA PRO A 93 0.95 6.44 -6.06
C PRO A 93 0.57 6.33 -7.53
N ILE A 94 -0.68 6.65 -7.86
CA ILE A 94 -1.14 6.72 -9.24
C ILE A 94 -0.74 8.08 -9.80
N THR A 95 0.14 8.07 -10.78
CA THR A 95 0.67 9.29 -11.42
C THR A 95 0.21 9.46 -12.87
N ALA A 96 -0.47 8.47 -13.42
CA ALA A 96 -0.97 8.46 -14.78
C ALA A 96 -2.32 7.74 -14.87
N ALA A 97 -3.12 8.08 -15.85
CA ALA A 97 -4.44 7.49 -16.09
C ALA A 97 -4.41 5.98 -16.34
N ALA A 98 -3.31 5.42 -16.81
CA ALA A 98 -3.04 3.99 -16.88
C ALA A 98 -1.59 3.74 -16.45
N GLY A 99 -1.36 2.70 -15.68
CA GLY A 99 -0.02 2.43 -15.16
C GLY A 99 0.24 0.95 -14.92
N ASN A 100 1.53 0.61 -14.89
CA ASN A 100 2.01 -0.70 -14.46
C ASN A 100 2.64 -0.55 -13.07
N TYR A 101 2.11 -1.31 -12.10
CA TYR A 101 2.53 -1.25 -10.71
C TYR A 101 2.84 -2.66 -10.22
N ASP A 102 4.12 -3.00 -10.21
CA ASP A 102 4.61 -4.29 -9.75
C ASP A 102 4.92 -4.27 -8.26
N PHE A 103 4.73 -5.40 -7.58
CA PHE A 103 5.00 -5.56 -6.15
C PHE A 103 5.94 -6.72 -5.90
N GLY A 104 7.18 -6.40 -5.52
CA GLY A 104 8.16 -7.37 -5.04
C GLY A 104 7.96 -7.64 -3.56
N LEU A 105 7.81 -8.91 -3.19
CA LEU A 105 7.64 -9.34 -1.81
C LEU A 105 8.80 -10.19 -1.34
N ILE A 106 9.16 -10.05 -0.07
CA ILE A 106 10.22 -10.82 0.58
C ILE A 106 9.58 -11.79 1.56
N PRO A 107 10.00 -13.06 1.60
CA PRO A 107 9.55 -14.00 2.62
C PRO A 107 9.82 -13.45 4.03
N TYR A 108 8.83 -13.51 4.89
CA TYR A 108 8.89 -12.97 6.25
C TYR A 108 8.02 -13.82 7.18
N GLN A 109 8.63 -14.40 8.20
CA GLN A 109 7.95 -15.32 9.11
C GLN A 109 8.09 -14.95 10.60
N ALA A 110 8.53 -13.74 10.89
CA ALA A 110 8.56 -13.27 12.27
C ALA A 110 7.15 -13.16 12.87
N GLY A 111 7.06 -13.26 14.18
CA GLY A 111 5.81 -13.11 14.93
C GLY A 111 4.82 -14.27 14.82
N ILE A 112 5.21 -15.39 14.22
CA ILE A 112 4.42 -16.62 14.17
C ILE A 112 5.12 -17.68 15.02
N ASP A 113 4.47 -18.13 16.09
CA ASP A 113 4.99 -19.22 16.89
C ASP A 113 4.70 -20.60 16.27
N LYS A 114 5.25 -21.67 16.87
CA LYS A 114 5.05 -23.06 16.40
C LYS A 114 3.60 -23.52 16.47
N LYS A 115 2.74 -22.83 17.19
CA LYS A 115 1.31 -23.12 17.32
C LYS A 115 0.46 -22.25 16.40
N GLY A 116 1.09 -21.37 15.57
CA GLY A 116 0.41 -20.48 14.66
C GLY A 116 -0.13 -19.20 15.33
N ALA A 117 0.24 -18.92 16.59
CA ALA A 117 -0.12 -17.66 17.23
C ALA A 117 0.70 -16.52 16.64
N HIS A 118 0.06 -15.40 16.43
CA HIS A 118 0.68 -14.20 15.89
C HIS A 118 0.88 -13.20 17.03
N ARG A 119 2.04 -12.53 17.04
CA ARG A 119 2.33 -11.40 17.90
C ARG A 119 2.45 -10.15 17.08
N PHE A 120 1.98 -9.06 17.60
CA PHE A 120 2.21 -7.73 17.07
C PHE A 120 2.38 -6.75 18.23
N ILE A 121 2.98 -5.59 17.95
CA ILE A 121 3.09 -4.49 18.91
C ILE A 121 2.10 -3.42 18.46
N GLN A 122 1.31 -2.94 19.39
CA GLN A 122 0.48 -1.75 19.20
C GLN A 122 1.15 -0.57 19.93
N VAL A 123 1.23 0.55 19.21
CA VAL A 123 1.70 1.84 19.73
C VAL A 123 0.62 2.87 19.46
N SER A 124 0.43 3.80 20.36
CA SER A 124 -0.55 4.88 20.25
C SER A 124 -0.01 6.14 20.92
N ASP A 125 -0.56 7.30 20.56
CA ASP A 125 -0.37 8.56 21.30
C ASP A 125 1.12 8.92 21.50
N THR A 126 1.93 8.72 20.48
CA THR A 126 3.34 9.07 20.56
C THR A 126 3.55 10.57 20.55
N GLU A 127 2.65 11.30 19.89
CA GLU A 127 2.61 12.76 19.86
C GLU A 127 4.01 13.38 19.70
N ILE A 128 4.84 12.78 18.82
CA ILE A 128 6.21 13.25 18.60
C ILE A 128 6.17 14.73 18.24
N PHE A 129 6.82 15.49 19.07
CA PHE A 129 7.01 16.91 18.90
C PHE A 129 8.52 17.15 18.80
N ASN A 130 8.98 18.09 18.01
CA ASN A 130 10.39 18.42 17.83
C ASN A 130 11.09 18.68 19.18
N THR A 131 11.34 17.65 19.93
CA THR A 131 11.92 17.65 21.28
C THR A 131 12.99 16.60 21.42
N THR A 132 13.85 16.74 22.41
CA THR A 132 14.87 15.75 22.76
C THR A 132 14.26 14.51 23.40
N GLY A 133 14.82 13.34 23.12
CA GLY A 133 14.43 12.08 23.76
C GLY A 133 13.64 11.12 22.88
N ASN A 134 13.13 11.58 21.73
CA ASN A 134 12.39 10.73 20.79
C ASN A 134 13.23 9.57 20.25
N GLU A 135 14.51 9.80 20.00
CA GLU A 135 15.44 8.73 19.57
C GLU A 135 15.56 7.63 20.61
N ALA A 136 15.70 7.96 21.88
CA ALA A 136 15.79 6.98 22.96
C ALA A 136 14.50 6.20 23.10
N TRP A 137 13.37 6.85 22.94
CA TRP A 137 12.06 6.18 22.95
C TRP A 137 11.93 5.22 21.76
N ALA A 138 12.26 5.66 20.55
CA ALA A 138 12.22 4.82 19.34
C ALA A 138 13.17 3.62 19.45
N GLU A 139 14.36 3.82 20.05
CA GLU A 139 15.31 2.75 20.33
C GLU A 139 14.74 1.72 21.32
N ASN A 140 14.05 2.16 22.36
CA ASN A 140 13.38 1.25 23.29
C ASN A 140 12.33 0.38 22.59
N ILE A 141 11.53 0.97 21.69
CA ILE A 141 10.56 0.20 20.88
C ILE A 141 11.29 -0.79 19.98
N ARG A 142 12.40 -0.39 19.36
CA ARG A 142 13.20 -1.26 18.50
C ARG A 142 13.79 -2.45 19.26
N GLN A 143 14.33 -2.21 20.44
CA GLN A 143 14.86 -3.27 21.30
C GLN A 143 13.77 -4.22 21.78
N TYR A 144 12.62 -3.67 22.18
CA TYR A 144 11.47 -4.48 22.55
C TYR A 144 11.00 -5.36 21.38
N ALA A 145 10.90 -4.78 20.21
CA ALA A 145 10.53 -5.50 18.99
C ALA A 145 11.56 -6.58 18.61
N ALA A 146 12.86 -6.32 18.77
CA ALA A 146 13.91 -7.30 18.53
C ALA A 146 13.81 -8.51 19.46
N ASN A 147 13.40 -8.31 20.72
CA ASN A 147 13.20 -9.37 21.72
C ASN A 147 11.92 -10.17 21.46
N GLU A 148 10.80 -9.49 21.25
CA GLU A 148 9.49 -10.13 21.09
C GLU A 148 9.27 -10.71 19.69
N LYS A 149 10.03 -10.25 18.68
CA LYS A 149 9.96 -10.68 17.29
C LYS A 149 8.52 -10.68 16.76
N PRO A 150 7.80 -9.56 16.83
CA PRO A 150 6.43 -9.46 16.34
C PRO A 150 6.37 -9.58 14.82
N ALA A 151 5.18 -9.88 14.30
CA ALA A 151 4.94 -9.89 12.86
C ALA A 151 4.93 -8.46 12.27
N PHE A 152 4.48 -7.49 13.05
CA PHE A 152 4.43 -6.08 12.66
C PHE A 152 4.25 -5.19 13.91
N ILE A 153 4.44 -3.90 13.69
CA ILE A 153 4.05 -2.85 14.64
C ILE A 153 2.89 -2.09 14.00
N ILE A 154 1.84 -1.80 14.76
CA ILE A 154 0.75 -0.92 14.32
C ILE A 154 0.69 0.30 15.23
N HIS A 155 0.70 1.48 14.62
CA HIS A 155 0.43 2.74 15.30
C HIS A 155 -1.03 3.11 15.11
N THR A 156 -1.77 3.30 16.19
CA THR A 156 -3.22 3.47 16.13
C THR A 156 -3.68 4.92 16.21
N GLY A 157 -2.79 5.85 15.93
CA GLY A 157 -3.10 7.27 15.78
C GLY A 157 -2.51 8.16 16.87
N ASP A 158 -2.77 9.45 16.73
CA ASP A 158 -2.15 10.54 17.48
C ASP A 158 -0.62 10.43 17.43
N ILE A 159 -0.14 10.47 16.19
CA ILE A 159 1.22 10.07 15.82
C ILE A 159 2.22 11.18 16.18
N CYS A 160 1.96 12.38 15.69
CA CYS A 160 2.84 13.50 15.88
C CYS A 160 2.14 14.85 15.63
N TYR A 161 2.73 15.90 16.12
CA TYR A 161 2.39 17.26 15.68
C TYR A 161 3.09 17.57 14.35
N GLU A 162 2.56 18.53 13.59
CA GLU A 162 3.12 18.93 12.29
C GLU A 162 4.64 19.12 12.32
N LYS A 163 5.17 19.73 13.38
CA LYS A 163 6.61 19.94 13.55
C LYS A 163 7.42 18.66 13.80
N GLY A 164 6.78 17.64 14.35
CA GLY A 164 7.40 16.35 14.64
C GLY A 164 7.32 15.35 13.51
N LEU A 165 6.60 15.67 12.42
CA LEU A 165 6.33 14.72 11.34
C LEU A 165 7.60 14.19 10.68
N LYS A 166 8.55 15.06 10.37
CA LYS A 166 9.81 14.67 9.76
C LYS A 166 10.57 13.70 10.67
N GLU A 167 10.69 14.04 11.94
CA GLU A 167 11.37 13.20 12.93
C GLU A 167 10.65 11.86 13.12
N HIS A 168 9.31 11.87 13.16
CA HIS A 168 8.53 10.64 13.23
C HIS A 168 8.83 9.71 12.05
N ILE A 169 8.83 10.25 10.82
CA ILE A 169 9.14 9.47 9.61
C ILE A 169 10.56 8.88 9.67
N GLU A 170 11.52 9.62 10.18
CA GLU A 170 12.90 9.18 10.32
C GLU A 170 13.05 8.09 11.38
N LEU A 171 12.33 8.17 12.48
CA LEU A 171 12.45 7.26 13.61
C LEU A 171 11.59 6.01 13.47
N MET A 172 10.33 6.19 13.06
CA MET A 172 9.28 5.18 13.13
C MET A 172 8.89 4.69 11.73
N ASN A 173 9.77 3.98 11.07
CA ASN A 173 9.53 3.36 9.76
C ASN A 173 9.98 1.90 9.75
N THR A 174 9.54 1.14 8.76
CA THR A 174 9.86 -0.29 8.61
C THR A 174 11.36 -0.56 8.55
N GLN A 175 12.14 0.31 7.90
CA GLN A 175 13.59 0.12 7.79
C GLN A 175 14.28 0.34 9.13
N ASN A 176 13.96 1.42 9.81
CA ASN A 176 14.58 1.77 11.08
C ASN A 176 14.17 0.82 12.21
N MET A 177 12.91 0.38 12.21
CA MET A 177 12.41 -0.62 13.15
C MET A 177 12.76 -2.05 12.77
N ASN A 178 13.17 -2.29 11.52
CA ASN A 178 13.41 -3.63 10.94
C ASN A 178 12.23 -4.59 11.04
N ILE A 179 11.04 -4.05 11.18
CA ILE A 179 9.75 -4.77 11.30
C ILE A 179 8.72 -3.99 10.51
N PRO A 180 7.78 -4.65 9.79
CA PRO A 180 6.71 -3.95 9.10
C PRO A 180 5.93 -3.03 10.03
N MET A 181 5.80 -1.77 9.63
CA MET A 181 5.00 -0.79 10.35
C MET A 181 3.73 -0.45 9.59
N PHE A 182 2.63 -0.35 10.31
CA PHE A 182 1.34 0.11 9.79
C PHE A 182 0.79 1.23 10.67
N TYR A 183 0.00 2.11 10.06
CA TYR A 183 -0.51 3.29 10.72
C TYR A 183 -2.02 3.44 10.55
N CYS A 184 -2.66 3.91 11.60
CA CYS A 184 -3.97 4.55 11.54
C CYS A 184 -3.82 6.02 11.93
N ILE A 185 -4.69 6.86 11.42
CA ILE A 185 -4.72 8.29 11.75
C ILE A 185 -5.58 8.47 13.02
N GLY A 186 -5.08 9.23 13.97
CA GLY A 186 -5.86 9.69 15.13
C GLY A 186 -6.50 11.05 14.90
N ASN A 187 -7.22 11.55 15.89
CA ASN A 187 -7.91 12.84 15.77
C ASN A 187 -6.94 14.04 15.85
N HIS A 188 -5.81 13.91 16.55
CA HIS A 188 -4.78 14.94 16.59
C HIS A 188 -4.02 15.08 15.27
N ASP A 189 -4.00 14.01 14.48
CA ASP A 189 -3.37 14.01 13.16
C ASP A 189 -4.20 14.74 12.10
N LEU A 190 -5.47 15.07 12.41
CA LEU A 190 -6.40 15.74 11.49
C LEU A 190 -6.52 17.23 11.71
N VAL A 191 -5.66 17.84 12.53
CA VAL A 191 -5.73 19.25 12.88
C VAL A 191 -5.40 20.14 11.68
N LYS A 192 -6.40 20.91 11.19
CA LYS A 192 -6.33 21.92 10.12
C LYS A 192 -6.28 21.42 8.65
N GLY A 193 -6.88 20.29 8.33
CA GLY A 193 -7.17 19.90 6.93
C GLY A 193 -5.97 19.51 6.08
N LYS A 194 -4.95 20.31 5.97
CA LYS A 194 -3.76 20.01 5.17
C LYS A 194 -2.87 18.94 5.80
N TYR A 195 -2.77 18.95 7.10
CA TYR A 195 -1.93 18.03 7.84
C TYR A 195 -2.42 16.60 7.76
N GLY A 196 -3.73 16.38 7.86
CA GLY A 196 -4.32 15.06 7.69
C GLY A 196 -4.10 14.48 6.29
N GLU A 197 -4.09 15.31 5.25
CA GLU A 197 -3.78 14.86 3.89
C GLU A 197 -2.30 14.47 3.75
N GLU A 198 -1.39 15.26 4.28
CA GLU A 198 0.05 14.97 4.24
C GLU A 198 0.40 13.72 5.05
N LEU A 199 -0.15 13.58 6.25
CA LEU A 199 -0.01 12.37 7.07
C LEU A 199 -0.61 11.14 6.37
N SER A 200 -1.79 11.25 5.81
CA SER A 200 -2.41 10.17 5.05
C SER A 200 -1.53 9.71 3.89
N LEU A 201 -0.93 10.65 3.17
CA LEU A 201 0.02 10.35 2.10
C LEU A 201 1.30 9.69 2.62
N ILE A 202 1.78 10.07 3.80
CA ILE A 202 2.97 9.52 4.42
C ILE A 202 2.71 8.14 5.02
N HIS A 203 1.55 7.92 5.60
CA HIS A 203 1.19 6.63 6.20
C HIS A 203 0.87 5.55 5.17
N ILE A 204 0.36 5.93 4.03
CA ILE A 204 0.28 5.04 2.88
C ILE A 204 1.67 4.87 2.28
N SER A 205 2.53 5.87 2.43
CA SER A 205 3.87 5.92 1.87
C SER A 205 4.95 5.84 2.95
N GLU A 206 5.15 4.67 3.55
CA GLU A 206 6.39 4.45 4.29
C GLU A 206 7.57 4.89 3.43
N PRO A 207 8.40 5.85 3.90
CA PRO A 207 9.56 6.25 3.14
C PRO A 207 10.56 5.10 3.11
N THR A 208 10.61 4.44 1.99
CA THR A 208 11.58 3.38 1.70
C THR A 208 12.86 3.93 1.10
N ARG A 209 13.05 5.24 1.11
CA ARG A 209 14.33 5.83 0.65
C ARG A 209 15.29 5.97 1.82
N PRO A 210 16.55 5.50 1.66
CA PRO A 210 17.61 5.98 2.51
C PRO A 210 17.67 7.50 2.36
N ILE A 211 17.60 8.20 3.46
CA ILE A 211 17.91 9.63 3.47
C ILE A 211 19.41 9.72 3.25
N SER A 212 19.78 10.03 2.01
CA SER A 212 21.17 10.31 1.63
C SER A 212 21.57 11.70 2.10
#